data_a6a06bc5e9befe98541c8b25f9007088
#
_entry.id   a6a06bc5e9befe98541c8b25f9007088
#
_cell.length_a   1.000
_cell.length_b   1.000
_cell.length_c   1.000
_cell.angle_alpha   90.00
_cell.angle_beta   90.00
_cell.angle_gamma   90.00
#
_symmetry.space_group_name_H-M   'P 1'
#
loop_
_entity.id
_entity.type
_entity.pdbx_description
1 polymer ?
#
loop_
_entity_poly.entity_id
_entity_poly.type
_entity_poly.pdbx_seq_one_letter_code
_entity_poly.pdbx_strand_id
1 'polypeptide(L)'
;MEERLKKFDPDSHGPSMEFFKLRFESVEGNKIIFSCEFKDECGNPMGFVQGGMISAALDDATSVAMICAYEEKKAPMTTDLHVLFHRPLPLGKANMEVNI
;
A
#
# COMPACT_ATOMS: atom_id res chain seq x y z
N MET A 1 -9.59 14.98 0.99
CA MET A 1 -8.78 13.75 0.85
C MET A 1 -7.42 13.84 1.53
N GLU A 2 -6.66 14.88 1.27
CA GLU A 2 -5.31 14.99 1.83
C GLU A 2 -5.29 15.01 3.35
N GLU A 3 -6.21 15.73 3.99
CA GLU A 3 -6.29 15.77 5.46
C GLU A 3 -6.57 14.39 6.05
N ARG A 4 -7.41 13.61 5.41
CA ARG A 4 -7.71 12.25 5.86
C ARG A 4 -6.51 11.34 5.70
N LEU A 5 -5.75 11.51 4.61
CA LEU A 5 -4.51 10.76 4.39
C LEU A 5 -3.46 11.09 5.45
N LYS A 6 -3.33 12.37 5.81
CA LYS A 6 -2.38 12.79 6.85
C LYS A 6 -2.72 12.24 8.23
N LYS A 7 -4.01 12.00 8.49
CA LYS A 7 -4.49 11.46 9.76
C LYS A 7 -4.50 9.93 9.77
N PHE A 8 -4.18 9.31 8.65
CA PHE A 8 -4.17 7.86 8.56
C PHE A 8 -3.10 7.27 9.47
N ASP A 9 -3.53 6.36 10.34
CA ASP A 9 -2.65 5.62 11.23
C ASP A 9 -2.69 4.14 10.81
N PRO A 10 -1.65 3.63 10.16
CA PRO A 10 -1.64 2.25 9.70
C PRO A 10 -1.72 1.24 10.83
N ASP A 11 -1.22 1.60 12.02
CA ASP A 11 -1.20 0.68 13.15
C ASP A 11 -2.58 0.43 13.72
N SER A 12 -3.57 1.28 13.39
CA SER A 12 -4.94 1.11 13.82
C SER A 12 -5.86 0.53 12.75
N HIS A 13 -5.34 0.22 11.55
CA HIS A 13 -6.14 -0.21 10.41
C HIS A 13 -5.94 -1.67 10.02
N GLY A 14 -5.19 -2.41 10.78
CA GLY A 14 -5.07 -3.85 10.61
C GLY A 14 -3.65 -4.36 10.58
N PRO A 15 -3.47 -5.66 10.83
CA PRO A 15 -2.14 -6.25 10.96
C PRO A 15 -1.28 -6.17 9.71
N SER A 16 -1.86 -6.27 8.51
CA SER A 16 -1.07 -6.22 7.28
C SER A 16 -0.46 -4.84 7.06
N MET A 17 -1.23 -3.78 7.31
CA MET A 17 -0.74 -2.41 7.15
C MET A 17 0.37 -2.10 8.14
N GLU A 18 0.24 -2.58 9.38
CA GLU A 18 1.28 -2.46 10.38
C GLU A 18 2.53 -3.25 9.97
N PHE A 19 2.33 -4.47 9.48
CA PHE A 19 3.43 -5.34 9.05
C PHE A 19 4.27 -4.69 7.95
N PHE A 20 3.61 -4.07 6.95
CA PHE A 20 4.30 -3.41 5.84
C PHE A 20 4.77 -2.00 6.18
N LYS A 21 4.41 -1.49 7.35
CA LYS A 21 4.69 -0.11 7.75
C LYS A 21 4.20 0.88 6.70
N LEU A 22 2.96 0.69 6.25
CA LEU A 22 2.35 1.55 5.24
C LEU A 22 2.24 2.98 5.77
N ARG A 23 2.73 3.94 4.99
CA ARG A 23 2.73 5.36 5.36
C ARG A 23 2.32 6.21 4.17
N PHE A 24 1.54 7.25 4.44
CA PHE A 24 1.23 8.27 3.45
C PHE A 24 2.43 9.21 3.34
N GLU A 25 2.90 9.47 2.13
CA GLU A 25 4.02 10.38 1.90
C GLU A 25 3.58 11.70 1.28
N SER A 26 2.82 11.67 0.20
CA SER A 26 2.41 12.89 -0.48
C SER A 26 1.22 12.67 -1.40
N VAL A 27 0.54 13.77 -1.74
CA VAL A 27 -0.52 13.77 -2.74
C VAL A 27 -0.32 14.97 -3.65
N GLU A 28 -0.50 14.75 -4.95
CA GLU A 28 -0.42 15.78 -5.96
C GLU A 28 -1.51 15.50 -6.99
N GLY A 29 -2.57 16.30 -6.97
CA GLY A 29 -3.74 16.05 -7.79
C GLY A 29 -4.40 14.73 -7.42
N ASN A 30 -4.46 13.82 -8.39
CA ASN A 30 -5.03 12.49 -8.19
C ASN A 30 -3.97 11.41 -7.90
N LYS A 31 -2.70 11.84 -7.77
CA LYS A 31 -1.59 10.94 -7.52
C LYS A 31 -1.26 10.92 -6.04
N ILE A 32 -1.33 9.75 -5.43
CA ILE A 32 -1.01 9.56 -4.01
C ILE A 32 0.21 8.67 -3.91
N ILE A 33 1.19 9.09 -3.12
CA ILE A 33 2.40 8.30 -2.88
C ILE A 33 2.33 7.76 -1.47
N PHE A 34 2.43 6.45 -1.36
CA PHE A 34 2.61 5.74 -0.10
C PHE A 34 4.01 5.13 -0.06
N SER A 35 4.50 4.89 1.13
CA SER A 35 5.71 4.09 1.33
C SER A 35 5.37 2.86 2.16
N CYS A 36 6.18 1.83 2.00
CA CYS A 36 6.10 0.64 2.83
C CYS A 36 7.50 0.06 2.99
N GLU A 37 7.63 -0.93 3.84
CA GLU A 37 8.89 -1.61 4.06
C GLU A 37 8.69 -3.12 3.89
N PHE A 38 9.45 -3.71 2.99
CA PHE A 38 9.46 -5.15 2.80
C PHE A 38 10.62 -5.75 3.57
N LYS A 39 10.31 -6.31 4.72
CA LYS A 39 11.27 -6.96 5.60
C LYS A 39 11.78 -8.26 4.99
N ASP A 40 12.81 -8.83 5.60
CA ASP A 40 13.39 -10.09 5.14
C ASP A 40 12.34 -11.21 5.03
N GLU A 41 11.34 -11.22 5.91
CA GLU A 41 10.27 -12.20 5.88
C GLU A 41 9.43 -12.13 4.60
N CYS A 42 9.48 -11.01 3.89
CA CYS A 42 8.79 -10.84 2.62
C CYS A 42 9.57 -11.40 1.43
N GLY A 43 10.77 -11.90 1.68
CA GLY A 43 11.69 -12.32 0.62
C GLY A 43 11.38 -13.67 0.02
N ASN A 44 11.69 -13.81 -1.26
CA ASN A 44 11.69 -15.10 -1.94
C ASN A 44 13.11 -15.72 -1.86
N PRO A 45 13.29 -16.99 -2.31
CA PRO A 45 14.61 -17.63 -2.24
C PRO A 45 15.71 -16.90 -2.99
N MET A 46 15.37 -16.02 -3.93
CA MET A 46 16.35 -15.26 -4.73
C MET A 46 16.75 -13.94 -4.06
N GLY A 47 16.18 -13.60 -2.91
CA GLY A 47 16.52 -12.37 -2.19
C GLY A 47 15.71 -11.14 -2.60
N PHE A 48 14.64 -11.33 -3.36
CA PHE A 48 13.73 -10.26 -3.75
C PHE A 48 12.40 -10.41 -3.04
N VAL A 49 11.54 -9.38 -3.13
CA VAL A 49 10.21 -9.43 -2.51
C VAL A 49 9.36 -10.48 -3.21
N GLN A 50 8.71 -11.32 -2.43
CA GLN A 50 7.79 -12.33 -2.94
C GLN A 50 6.54 -11.62 -3.51
N GLY A 51 6.10 -12.05 -4.71
CA GLY A 51 5.03 -11.37 -5.45
C GLY A 51 3.73 -11.19 -4.68
N GLY A 52 3.35 -12.18 -3.88
CA GLY A 52 2.15 -12.09 -3.04
C GLY A 52 2.25 -10.98 -2.00
N MET A 53 3.45 -10.70 -1.50
CA MET A 53 3.66 -9.60 -0.55
C MET A 53 3.49 -8.24 -1.24
N ILE A 54 3.98 -8.11 -2.48
CA ILE A 54 3.76 -6.89 -3.27
C ILE A 54 2.26 -6.67 -3.48
N SER A 55 1.54 -7.72 -3.88
CA SER A 55 0.10 -7.64 -4.13
C SER A 55 -0.65 -7.25 -2.85
N ALA A 56 -0.27 -7.81 -1.71
CA ALA A 56 -0.91 -7.48 -0.43
C ALA A 56 -0.69 -6.00 -0.06
N ALA A 57 0.54 -5.51 -0.22
CA ALA A 57 0.84 -4.11 0.08
C ALA A 57 0.10 -3.14 -0.85
N LEU A 58 0.00 -3.47 -2.14
CA LEU A 58 -0.75 -2.68 -3.11
C LEU A 58 -2.24 -2.67 -2.78
N ASP A 59 -2.79 -3.81 -2.37
CA ASP A 59 -4.18 -3.91 -1.96
C ASP A 59 -4.46 -2.99 -0.76
N ASP A 60 -3.60 -3.01 0.23
CA ASP A 60 -3.73 -2.12 1.39
C ASP A 60 -3.66 -0.65 1.00
N ALA A 61 -2.68 -0.27 0.17
CA ALA A 61 -2.50 1.12 -0.25
C ALA A 61 -3.70 1.64 -1.04
N THR A 62 -4.21 0.85 -1.98
CA THR A 62 -5.37 1.25 -2.77
C THR A 62 -6.63 1.34 -1.90
N SER A 63 -6.78 0.46 -0.92
CA SER A 63 -7.90 0.51 0.01
C SER A 63 -7.89 1.80 0.83
N VAL A 64 -6.73 2.19 1.36
CA VAL A 64 -6.60 3.44 2.11
C VAL A 64 -6.91 4.64 1.22
N ALA A 65 -6.40 4.64 -0.01
CA ALA A 65 -6.67 5.72 -0.95
C ALA A 65 -8.17 5.86 -1.21
N MET A 66 -8.88 4.76 -1.39
CA MET A 66 -10.32 4.79 -1.62
C MET A 66 -11.09 5.28 -0.39
N ILE A 67 -10.73 4.81 0.80
CA ILE A 67 -11.38 5.27 2.04
C ILE A 67 -11.24 6.78 2.17
N CYS A 68 -10.05 7.31 1.88
CA CYS A 68 -9.80 8.74 2.02
C CYS A 68 -10.41 9.58 0.90
N ALA A 69 -10.54 9.01 -0.31
CA ALA A 69 -11.10 9.71 -1.46
C ALA A 69 -12.63 9.86 -1.36
N TYR A 70 -13.29 8.85 -0.84
CA TYR A 70 -14.74 8.89 -0.67
C TYR A 70 -15.07 9.29 0.75
N GLU A 71 -15.36 10.53 1.01
CA GLU A 71 -15.68 11.07 2.34
C GLU A 71 -16.66 10.23 3.16
N GLU A 72 -17.20 9.21 2.55
CA GLU A 72 -18.15 8.30 3.13
C GLU A 72 -17.47 7.22 3.96
N LYS A 73 -18.16 6.79 4.99
CA LYS A 73 -17.69 5.71 5.87
C LYS A 73 -17.89 4.36 5.23
N LYS A 74 -17.47 4.22 3.98
CA LYS A 74 -17.56 2.96 3.26
C LYS A 74 -16.25 2.19 3.40
N ALA A 75 -16.37 0.94 3.76
CA ALA A 75 -15.21 0.04 3.78
C ALA A 75 -15.11 -0.63 2.41
N PRO A 76 -14.06 -0.37 1.64
CA PRO A 76 -13.89 -1.06 0.36
C PRO A 76 -13.55 -2.52 0.60
N MET A 77 -14.04 -3.37 -0.29
CA MET A 77 -13.69 -4.77 -0.30
C MET A 77 -13.14 -5.13 -1.67
N THR A 78 -11.96 -5.71 -1.69
CA THR A 78 -11.32 -6.09 -2.94
C THR A 78 -11.98 -7.33 -3.51
N THR A 79 -12.57 -7.21 -4.71
CA THR A 79 -13.19 -8.32 -5.41
C THR A 79 -12.35 -8.80 -6.57
N ASP A 80 -11.44 -7.95 -7.07
CA ASP A 80 -10.55 -8.30 -8.17
C ASP A 80 -9.26 -7.50 -8.04
N LEU A 81 -8.13 -8.18 -8.17
CA LEU A 81 -6.81 -7.56 -8.12
C LEU A 81 -5.96 -8.15 -9.24
N HIS A 82 -5.45 -7.28 -10.12
CA HIS A 82 -4.57 -7.71 -11.21
C HIS A 82 -3.23 -7.01 -11.07
N VAL A 83 -2.16 -7.77 -10.96
CA VAL A 83 -0.80 -7.25 -10.77
C VAL A 83 0.12 -7.82 -11.84
N LEU A 84 0.88 -6.93 -12.50
CA LEU A 84 1.90 -7.32 -13.46
C LEU A 84 3.27 -7.01 -12.85
N PHE A 85 4.15 -8.01 -12.85
CA PHE A 85 5.50 -7.87 -12.29
C PHE A 85 6.50 -7.71 -13.44
N HIS A 86 7.02 -6.49 -13.60
CA HIS A 86 7.96 -6.18 -14.69
C HIS A 86 9.40 -6.42 -14.30
N ARG A 87 9.75 -6.29 -13.03
CA ARG A 87 11.10 -6.44 -12.51
C ARG A 87 11.08 -6.96 -11.08
N PRO A 88 12.14 -7.66 -10.66
CA PRO A 88 12.30 -8.00 -9.25
C PRO A 88 12.36 -6.73 -8.40
N LEU A 89 11.74 -6.77 -7.23
CA LEU A 89 11.75 -5.66 -6.29
C LEU A 89 12.67 -6.02 -5.12
N PRO A 90 13.71 -5.20 -4.82
CA PRO A 90 14.58 -5.46 -3.69
C PRO A 90 13.82 -5.35 -2.37
N LEU A 91 14.28 -6.10 -1.37
CA LEU A 91 13.79 -5.95 -0.01
C LEU A 91 14.14 -4.55 0.52
N GLY A 92 13.39 -4.08 1.50
CA GLY A 92 13.59 -2.77 2.10
C GLY A 92 12.44 -1.82 1.80
N LYS A 93 12.75 -0.53 1.83
CA LYS A 93 11.74 0.51 1.63
C LYS A 93 11.33 0.61 0.17
N ALA A 94 10.03 0.74 -0.08
CA ALA A 94 9.49 0.91 -1.42
C ALA A 94 8.41 1.99 -1.40
N ASN A 95 8.22 2.64 -2.55
CA ASN A 95 7.15 3.61 -2.74
C ASN A 95 6.09 3.03 -3.66
N MET A 96 4.84 3.39 -3.40
CA MET A 96 3.70 2.98 -4.21
C MET A 96 2.96 4.23 -4.66
N GLU A 97 2.68 4.30 -5.95
CA GLU A 97 1.91 5.39 -6.53
C GLU A 97 0.50 4.90 -6.81
N VAL A 98 -0.48 5.59 -6.24
CA VAL A 98 -1.89 5.29 -6.48
C VAL A 98 -2.51 6.46 -7.22
N ASN A 99 -3.16 6.18 -8.34
CA ASN A 99 -3.87 7.17 -9.13
C ASN A 99 -5.37 6.91 -9.05
N ILE A 100 -6.11 7.96 -8.74
CA ILE A 100 -7.56 7.89 -8.60
C ILE A 100 -8.25 8.51 -9.80
#